data_533806c41c7afaa8d6c8e627d9e5b129
#
_entry.id   533806c41c7afaa8d6c8e627d9e5b129
#
_cell.length_a   1.000
_cell.length_b   1.000
_cell.length_c   1.000
_cell.angle_alpha   90.00
_cell.angle_beta   90.00
_cell.angle_gamma   90.00
#
_symmetry.space_group_name_H-M   'P 1'
#
loop_
_entity.id
_entity.type
_entity.pdbx_description
1 polymer ?
#
loop_
_entity_poly.entity_id
_entity_poly.type
_entity_poly.pdbx_seq_one_letter_code
_entity_poly.pdbx_strand_id
1 'polypeptide(L)'
;MGNKNQTLGEFIIENQDSFKYTSGELSRLINSIRLAAKVVNHEVNKAGLVDIVGAIGDTNIQGEEQQKLDIYANDKFIQTLSNRNIVCGIASEEEDSFITINSQDENNQNKYIVLIDPLDGSSNIDVNVSVGTIFSIYRRVTPIGTPVKLQDFLQKGSEQVAAGYVVYGTSTMLVYTTGDGVNGFTLNPAIGTFYLSHPNMTFPEDGTIYSVNEGNYMDFPLGIKKYIKYCQEEEDNRPYTSRYIGSLVSDFHRNMIKGGVYMYPKGSRNPNGKLRLLYECNPMAFLAEQANGKSSDGHTRTLDVTPTELHQRVPFICGSKNMVAKVEEFMLKYGE
;
A
#
# COMPACT_ATOMS: atom_id res chain seq x y z
N MET A 1 15.89 -16.16 -16.13
CA MET A 1 15.07 -16.94 -15.19
C MET A 1 15.68 -16.73 -13.80
N GLY A 2 14.99 -16.00 -12.92
CA GLY A 2 15.47 -15.80 -11.55
C GLY A 2 15.59 -17.15 -10.83
N ASN A 3 16.57 -17.24 -9.94
CA ASN A 3 16.82 -18.44 -9.15
C ASN A 3 15.60 -18.68 -8.22
N LYS A 4 14.73 -19.62 -8.55
CA LYS A 4 13.48 -19.90 -7.82
C LYS A 4 13.69 -20.28 -6.33
N ASN A 5 14.93 -20.40 -5.89
CA ASN A 5 15.30 -20.72 -4.52
C ASN A 5 15.94 -19.53 -3.77
N GLN A 6 15.98 -18.33 -4.36
CA GLN A 6 16.57 -17.16 -3.72
C GLN A 6 15.63 -16.64 -2.61
N THR A 7 16.14 -16.54 -1.41
CA THR A 7 15.41 -15.96 -0.28
C THR A 7 15.41 -14.43 -0.36
N LEU A 8 14.43 -13.79 0.29
CA LEU A 8 14.40 -12.33 0.42
C LEU A 8 15.69 -11.77 1.04
N GLY A 9 16.27 -12.48 2.01
CA GLY A 9 17.53 -12.07 2.64
C GLY A 9 18.70 -12.06 1.66
N GLU A 10 18.85 -13.10 0.86
CA GLU A 10 19.87 -13.20 -0.19
C GLU A 10 19.65 -12.12 -1.26
N PHE A 11 18.40 -11.93 -1.71
CA PHE A 11 18.05 -10.90 -2.68
C PHE A 11 18.43 -9.49 -2.20
N ILE A 12 18.14 -9.17 -0.93
CA ILE A 12 18.51 -7.87 -0.34
C ILE A 12 20.02 -7.66 -0.32
N ILE A 13 20.79 -8.71 0.03
CA ILE A 13 22.25 -8.64 0.09
C ILE A 13 22.85 -8.46 -1.32
N GLU A 14 22.38 -9.25 -2.29
CA GLU A 14 22.91 -9.21 -3.67
C GLU A 14 22.59 -7.90 -4.39
N ASN A 15 21.46 -7.25 -4.05
CA ASN A 15 21.04 -5.99 -4.67
C ASN A 15 21.35 -4.76 -3.81
N GLN A 16 22.07 -4.92 -2.70
CA GLN A 16 22.34 -3.83 -1.77
C GLN A 16 23.03 -2.64 -2.46
N ASP A 17 23.94 -2.87 -3.38
CA ASP A 17 24.70 -1.82 -4.06
C ASP A 17 23.88 -1.04 -5.11
N SER A 18 22.77 -1.59 -5.60
CA SER A 18 21.85 -0.93 -6.53
C SER A 18 20.86 0.02 -5.84
N PHE A 19 20.71 -0.06 -4.52
CA PHE A 19 19.81 0.81 -3.79
C PHE A 19 20.37 2.24 -3.71
N LYS A 20 19.59 3.23 -4.12
CA LYS A 20 19.96 4.65 -4.18
C LYS A 20 20.57 5.20 -2.88
N TYR A 21 20.28 4.56 -1.75
CA TYR A 21 20.75 4.95 -0.40
C TYR A 21 21.40 3.76 0.30
N THR A 22 22.46 3.23 -0.29
CA THR A 22 23.20 2.04 0.17
C THR A 22 23.66 2.19 1.62
N SER A 23 22.81 1.85 2.55
CA SER A 23 23.23 1.62 3.93
C SER A 23 22.53 0.33 4.39
N GLY A 24 23.25 -0.54 5.08
CA GLY A 24 22.67 -1.76 5.66
C GLY A 24 21.46 -1.51 6.58
N GLU A 25 21.12 -0.23 6.84
CA GLU A 25 19.96 0.20 7.61
C GLU A 25 18.65 -0.06 6.86
N LEU A 26 18.56 0.29 5.56
CA LEU A 26 17.36 0.02 4.75
C LEU A 26 17.11 -1.49 4.66
N SER A 27 18.15 -2.27 4.45
CA SER A 27 18.08 -3.74 4.43
C SER A 27 17.57 -4.30 5.76
N ARG A 28 18.05 -3.75 6.89
CA ARG A 28 17.56 -4.13 8.24
C ARG A 28 16.10 -3.72 8.45
N LEU A 29 15.68 -2.56 7.91
CA LEU A 29 14.31 -2.07 8.01
C LEU A 29 13.34 -2.98 7.25
N ILE A 30 13.65 -3.36 6.01
CA ILE A 30 12.85 -4.32 5.23
C ILE A 30 12.77 -5.68 5.95
N ASN A 31 13.87 -6.13 6.57
CA ASN A 31 13.86 -7.33 7.39
C ASN A 31 12.99 -7.22 8.65
N SER A 32 12.85 -6.02 9.23
CA SER A 32 11.93 -5.77 10.36
C SER A 32 10.46 -5.86 9.91
N ILE A 33 10.13 -5.23 8.77
CA ILE A 33 8.80 -5.34 8.15
C ILE A 33 8.46 -6.80 7.84
N ARG A 34 9.41 -7.54 7.23
CA ARG A 34 9.25 -8.98 6.97
C ARG A 34 8.94 -9.78 8.25
N LEU A 35 9.60 -9.45 9.35
CA LEU A 35 9.36 -10.14 10.62
C LEU A 35 7.96 -9.83 11.16
N ALA A 36 7.56 -8.57 11.20
CA ALA A 36 6.22 -8.18 11.63
C ALA A 36 5.15 -8.85 10.75
N ALA A 37 5.31 -8.80 9.43
CA ALA A 37 4.40 -9.46 8.49
C ALA A 37 4.22 -10.97 8.74
N LYS A 38 5.29 -11.68 9.12
CA LYS A 38 5.16 -13.11 9.49
C LYS A 38 4.35 -13.32 10.76
N VAL A 39 4.52 -12.43 11.75
CA VAL A 39 3.78 -12.50 13.01
C VAL A 39 2.30 -12.21 12.75
N VAL A 40 1.99 -11.16 11.99
CA VAL A 40 0.61 -10.84 11.59
C VAL A 40 0.00 -11.99 10.77
N ASN A 41 0.73 -12.53 9.78
CA ASN A 41 0.27 -13.68 9.01
C ASN A 41 -0.11 -14.87 9.87
N HIS A 42 0.69 -15.15 10.91
CA HIS A 42 0.39 -16.25 11.83
C HIS A 42 -0.95 -16.05 12.54
N GLU A 43 -1.28 -14.82 12.94
CA GLU A 43 -2.56 -14.52 13.60
C GLU A 43 -3.72 -14.46 12.59
N VAL A 44 -3.54 -13.84 11.42
CA VAL A 44 -4.55 -13.85 10.33
C VAL A 44 -5.00 -15.29 10.02
N ASN A 45 -4.05 -16.23 9.93
CA ASN A 45 -4.37 -17.64 9.66
C ASN A 45 -5.06 -18.37 10.82
N LYS A 46 -5.18 -17.75 11.99
CA LYS A 46 -5.96 -18.27 13.13
C LYS A 46 -7.35 -17.62 13.25
N ALA A 47 -7.70 -16.71 12.35
CA ALA A 47 -9.01 -16.06 12.36
C ALA A 47 -10.13 -17.11 12.44
N GLY A 48 -11.04 -16.94 13.39
CA GLY A 48 -12.10 -17.92 13.68
C GLY A 48 -11.71 -19.05 14.62
N LEU A 49 -10.42 -19.25 14.94
CA LEU A 49 -9.96 -20.27 15.91
C LEU A 49 -9.65 -19.67 17.29
N VAL A 50 -9.32 -18.40 17.36
CA VAL A 50 -9.00 -17.65 18.58
C VAL A 50 -9.78 -16.34 18.59
N ASP A 51 -9.93 -15.73 19.77
CA ASP A 51 -10.69 -14.48 19.96
C ASP A 51 -9.90 -13.25 19.48
N ILE A 52 -9.56 -13.24 18.20
CA ILE A 52 -8.91 -12.11 17.48
C ILE A 52 -9.79 -11.57 16.35
N VAL A 53 -10.96 -12.16 16.14
CA VAL A 53 -11.96 -11.77 15.14
C VAL A 53 -13.07 -10.98 15.81
N GLY A 54 -13.65 -10.03 15.11
CA GLY A 54 -14.76 -9.21 15.55
C GLY A 54 -14.34 -7.81 16.03
N ALA A 55 -15.32 -6.92 15.95
CA ALA A 55 -15.19 -5.55 16.39
C ALA A 55 -15.03 -5.45 17.90
N ILE A 56 -14.26 -4.47 18.35
CA ILE A 56 -14.10 -4.17 19.78
C ILE A 56 -15.31 -3.40 20.34
N GLY A 57 -16.14 -2.86 19.44
CA GLY A 57 -17.25 -1.98 19.79
C GLY A 57 -16.83 -0.52 19.94
N ASP A 58 -15.55 -0.22 19.75
CA ASP A 58 -15.02 1.13 19.63
C ASP A 58 -14.80 1.49 18.17
N THR A 59 -14.86 2.77 17.87
CA THR A 59 -14.49 3.33 16.59
C THR A 59 -13.08 3.93 16.69
N ASN A 60 -12.26 3.76 15.64
CA ASN A 60 -11.00 4.47 15.56
C ASN A 60 -11.26 5.98 15.42
N ILE A 61 -10.21 6.79 15.54
CA ILE A 61 -10.23 8.25 15.38
C ILE A 61 -10.91 8.73 14.10
N GLN A 62 -11.05 7.87 13.13
CA GLN A 62 -11.62 8.16 11.82
C GLN A 62 -13.09 7.75 11.70
N GLY A 63 -13.67 7.23 12.81
CA GLY A 63 -15.07 6.79 12.87
C GLY A 63 -15.33 5.44 12.21
N GLU A 64 -14.28 4.65 11.94
CA GLU A 64 -14.38 3.29 11.42
C GLU A 64 -14.37 2.30 12.58
N GLU A 65 -15.16 1.22 12.47
CA GLU A 65 -15.23 0.19 13.49
C GLU A 65 -13.92 -0.60 13.55
N GLN A 66 -13.26 -0.55 14.71
CA GLN A 66 -11.93 -1.12 14.89
C GLN A 66 -12.02 -2.62 15.14
N GLN A 67 -11.27 -3.40 14.39
CA GLN A 67 -11.17 -4.84 14.55
C GLN A 67 -10.03 -5.18 15.52
N LYS A 68 -10.17 -6.25 16.30
CA LYS A 68 -9.13 -6.72 17.22
C LYS A 68 -7.80 -6.98 16.52
N LEU A 69 -7.85 -7.46 15.28
CA LEU A 69 -6.66 -7.78 14.50
C LEU A 69 -5.95 -6.52 13.99
N ASP A 70 -6.66 -5.40 13.79
CA ASP A 70 -6.05 -4.10 13.43
C ASP A 70 -5.11 -3.65 14.54
N ILE A 71 -5.60 -3.63 15.78
CA ILE A 71 -4.81 -3.27 16.97
C ILE A 71 -3.60 -4.20 17.10
N TYR A 72 -3.83 -5.50 16.96
CA TYR A 72 -2.73 -6.47 17.06
C TYR A 72 -1.66 -6.22 15.98
N ALA A 73 -2.06 -6.01 14.74
CA ALA A 73 -1.15 -5.75 13.63
C ALA A 73 -0.39 -4.44 13.86
N ASN A 74 -1.09 -3.35 14.24
CA ASN A 74 -0.50 -2.07 14.57
C ASN A 74 0.58 -2.20 15.65
N ASP A 75 0.24 -2.80 16.79
CA ASP A 75 1.18 -3.03 17.90
C ASP A 75 2.42 -3.80 17.46
N LYS A 76 2.26 -4.84 16.65
CA LYS A 76 3.38 -5.68 16.19
C LYS A 76 4.30 -4.96 15.23
N PHE A 77 3.76 -4.17 14.31
CA PHE A 77 4.58 -3.36 13.42
C PHE A 77 5.32 -2.27 14.20
N ILE A 78 4.63 -1.50 15.06
CA ILE A 78 5.26 -0.46 15.89
C ILE A 78 6.36 -1.07 16.75
N GLN A 79 6.08 -2.15 17.48
CA GLN A 79 7.06 -2.82 18.34
C GLN A 79 8.28 -3.29 17.55
N THR A 80 8.07 -3.94 16.40
CA THR A 80 9.16 -4.51 15.60
C THR A 80 10.03 -3.44 14.96
N LEU A 81 9.43 -2.32 14.52
CA LEU A 81 10.13 -1.20 13.92
C LEU A 81 10.88 -0.38 14.97
N SER A 82 10.32 -0.21 16.17
CA SER A 82 10.92 0.58 17.26
C SER A 82 12.17 -0.08 17.84
N ASN A 83 12.20 -1.41 17.92
CA ASN A 83 13.24 -2.15 18.66
C ASN A 83 14.60 -2.22 17.98
N ARG A 84 14.79 -1.66 16.78
CA ARG A 84 16.03 -1.88 16.00
C ARG A 84 16.91 -0.65 15.80
N ASN A 85 16.58 0.47 16.40
CA ASN A 85 17.34 1.74 16.26
C ASN A 85 17.65 2.09 14.79
N ILE A 86 16.68 2.00 13.89
CA ILE A 86 16.83 2.33 12.47
C ILE A 86 15.87 3.43 12.07
N VAL A 87 14.70 3.45 12.71
CA VAL A 87 13.60 4.37 12.46
C VAL A 87 13.62 5.47 13.49
N CYS A 88 13.47 6.71 13.04
CA CYS A 88 13.34 7.86 13.95
C CYS A 88 11.88 8.24 14.20
N GLY A 89 10.96 7.80 13.37
CA GLY A 89 9.54 8.05 13.56
C GLY A 89 8.66 7.10 12.73
N ILE A 90 7.47 6.83 13.24
CA ILE A 90 6.45 5.98 12.61
C ILE A 90 5.15 6.76 12.59
N ALA A 91 4.42 6.74 11.46
CA ALA A 91 3.03 7.15 11.39
C ALA A 91 2.21 5.95 10.94
N SER A 92 1.17 5.63 11.68
CA SER A 92 0.24 4.55 11.38
C SER A 92 -1.15 5.12 11.08
N GLU A 93 -1.89 4.44 10.24
CA GLU A 93 -3.29 4.75 9.99
C GLU A 93 -4.14 4.68 11.26
N GLU A 94 -3.77 3.78 12.18
CA GLU A 94 -4.49 3.50 13.42
C GLU A 94 -4.14 4.44 14.58
N GLU A 95 -3.16 5.34 14.40
CA GLU A 95 -2.69 6.26 15.44
C GLU A 95 -3.07 7.71 15.11
N ASP A 96 -3.54 8.48 16.11
CA ASP A 96 -3.91 9.90 15.95
C ASP A 96 -2.77 10.77 15.42
N SER A 97 -1.55 10.43 15.80
CA SER A 97 -0.35 11.21 15.52
C SER A 97 0.84 10.29 15.26
N PHE A 98 1.91 10.86 14.77
CA PHE A 98 3.15 10.11 14.59
C PHE A 98 3.82 9.78 15.93
N ILE A 99 4.51 8.66 15.96
CA ILE A 99 5.28 8.13 17.08
C ILE A 99 6.75 8.48 16.86
N THR A 100 7.36 9.16 17.82
CA THR A 100 8.80 9.44 17.81
C THR A 100 9.56 8.31 18.48
N ILE A 101 10.57 7.76 17.79
CA ILE A 101 11.39 6.68 18.31
C ILE A 101 12.72 7.23 18.84
N ASN A 102 13.07 6.85 20.07
CA ASN A 102 14.32 7.27 20.76
C ASN A 102 14.51 8.79 20.81
N SER A 103 13.44 9.52 21.12
CA SER A 103 13.44 10.99 21.18
C SER A 103 14.41 11.61 22.19
N GLN A 104 14.88 10.81 23.16
CA GLN A 104 15.78 11.28 24.24
C GLN A 104 17.26 10.96 23.95
N ASP A 105 17.58 10.29 22.87
CA ASP A 105 18.95 10.01 22.49
C ASP A 105 19.48 11.12 21.56
N GLU A 106 20.23 12.05 22.11
CA GLU A 106 20.90 13.14 21.37
C GLU A 106 21.88 12.63 20.31
N ASN A 107 22.31 11.36 20.41
CA ASN A 107 23.17 10.68 19.45
C ASN A 107 22.37 9.88 18.40
N ASN A 108 21.04 10.00 18.40
CA ASN A 108 20.20 9.27 17.46
C ASN A 108 20.52 9.64 15.99
N GLN A 109 21.24 8.75 15.32
CA GLN A 109 21.63 8.90 13.91
C GLN A 109 20.58 8.34 12.93
N ASN A 110 19.40 7.92 13.44
CA ASN A 110 18.35 7.35 12.62
C ASN A 110 17.80 8.38 11.63
N LYS A 111 17.66 7.96 10.38
CA LYS A 111 17.32 8.85 9.26
C LYS A 111 16.06 8.42 8.49
N TYR A 112 15.49 7.28 8.84
CA TYR A 112 14.29 6.77 8.18
C TYR A 112 13.05 7.00 9.04
N ILE A 113 11.95 7.28 8.36
CA ILE A 113 10.60 7.24 8.89
C ILE A 113 9.81 6.20 8.11
N VAL A 114 8.82 5.60 8.77
CA VAL A 114 7.92 4.61 8.18
C VAL A 114 6.50 5.11 8.32
N LEU A 115 5.75 5.03 7.23
CA LEU A 115 4.30 5.23 7.23
C LEU A 115 3.66 3.90 6.87
N ILE A 116 2.61 3.51 7.60
CA ILE A 116 2.04 2.18 7.49
C ILE A 116 0.52 2.20 7.64
N ASP A 117 -0.15 1.41 6.80
CA ASP A 117 -1.45 0.83 7.07
C ASP A 117 -1.20 -0.61 7.54
N PRO A 118 -1.40 -0.89 8.83
CA PRO A 118 -1.07 -2.20 9.40
C PRO A 118 -1.91 -3.34 8.82
N LEU A 119 -3.17 -3.06 8.47
CA LEU A 119 -4.08 -4.08 7.97
C LEU A 119 -5.19 -3.54 7.05
N ASP A 120 -4.82 -3.23 5.79
CA ASP A 120 -5.76 -2.84 4.72
C ASP A 120 -6.87 -3.86 4.56
N GLY A 121 -8.10 -3.36 4.54
CA GLY A 121 -9.29 -4.17 4.30
C GLY A 121 -9.73 -5.02 5.48
N SER A 122 -9.44 -4.62 6.70
CA SER A 122 -9.74 -5.35 7.95
C SER A 122 -11.22 -5.74 8.11
N SER A 123 -12.15 -4.97 7.57
CA SER A 123 -13.59 -5.32 7.51
C SER A 123 -13.88 -6.63 6.75
N ASN A 124 -12.91 -7.17 6.03
CA ASN A 124 -13.02 -8.43 5.29
C ASN A 124 -12.58 -9.66 6.10
N ILE A 125 -12.03 -9.48 7.30
CA ILE A 125 -11.48 -10.58 8.12
C ILE A 125 -12.58 -11.56 8.51
N ASP A 126 -13.71 -11.04 8.95
CA ASP A 126 -14.84 -11.85 9.44
C ASP A 126 -15.48 -12.73 8.37
N VAL A 127 -15.28 -12.37 7.10
CA VAL A 127 -15.81 -13.12 5.96
C VAL A 127 -14.72 -13.86 5.16
N ASN A 128 -13.51 -13.95 5.74
CA ASN A 128 -12.38 -14.69 5.20
C ASN A 128 -11.95 -14.23 3.79
N VAL A 129 -12.03 -12.92 3.52
CA VAL A 129 -11.49 -12.30 2.31
C VAL A 129 -10.09 -11.78 2.61
N SER A 130 -9.20 -11.83 1.61
CA SER A 130 -7.80 -11.44 1.78
C SER A 130 -7.66 -9.98 2.23
N VAL A 131 -6.78 -9.77 3.18
CA VAL A 131 -6.39 -8.47 3.74
C VAL A 131 -4.90 -8.22 3.47
N GLY A 132 -4.40 -7.04 3.78
CA GLY A 132 -2.99 -6.73 3.53
C GLY A 132 -2.40 -5.72 4.51
N THR A 133 -1.09 -5.56 4.45
CA THR A 133 -0.36 -4.47 5.09
C THR A 133 0.26 -3.62 3.99
N ILE A 134 0.20 -2.30 4.11
CA ILE A 134 0.83 -1.37 3.17
C ILE A 134 1.87 -0.55 3.92
N PHE A 135 3.04 -0.34 3.34
CA PHE A 135 4.09 0.45 3.97
C PHE A 135 4.86 1.33 2.98
N SER A 136 5.35 2.45 3.48
CA SER A 136 6.31 3.30 2.79
C SER A 136 7.41 3.77 3.72
N ILE A 137 8.58 4.01 3.14
CA ILE A 137 9.79 4.44 3.84
C ILE A 137 10.27 5.73 3.20
N TYR A 138 10.51 6.75 4.04
CA TYR A 138 11.09 8.02 3.62
C TYR A 138 12.34 8.31 4.44
N ARG A 139 13.14 9.26 3.97
CA ARG A 139 14.16 9.88 4.78
C ARG A 139 13.57 11.12 5.46
N ARG A 140 13.95 11.33 6.72
CA ARG A 140 13.59 12.56 7.41
C ARG A 140 14.18 13.78 6.71
N VAL A 141 13.48 14.91 6.75
CA VAL A 141 13.95 16.20 6.21
C VAL A 141 14.55 17.09 7.29
N THR A 142 14.20 16.86 8.57
CA THR A 142 14.84 17.56 9.71
C THR A 142 16.27 17.03 9.93
N PRO A 143 17.18 17.85 10.50
CA PRO A 143 18.55 17.42 10.75
C PRO A 143 18.63 16.17 11.63
N ILE A 144 19.58 15.29 11.32
CA ILE A 144 19.88 14.11 12.15
C ILE A 144 20.30 14.57 13.55
N GLY A 145 19.91 13.81 14.58
CA GLY A 145 20.17 14.17 15.99
C GLY A 145 19.14 15.15 16.58
N THR A 146 18.16 15.61 15.78
CA THR A 146 17.06 16.45 16.28
C THR A 146 15.76 15.63 16.45
N PRO A 147 14.77 16.07 17.23
CA PRO A 147 13.48 15.43 17.28
C PRO A 147 12.79 15.40 15.90
N VAL A 148 12.09 14.30 15.61
CA VAL A 148 11.23 14.18 14.42
C VAL A 148 10.07 15.16 14.53
N LYS A 149 9.65 15.73 13.41
CA LYS A 149 8.53 16.66 13.30
C LYS A 149 7.53 16.22 12.25
N LEU A 150 6.34 16.78 12.28
CA LEU A 150 5.28 16.49 11.32
C LEU A 150 5.74 16.66 9.86
N GLN A 151 6.58 17.65 9.57
CA GLN A 151 7.12 17.86 8.21
C GLN A 151 7.98 16.68 7.69
N ASP A 152 8.51 15.82 8.57
CA ASP A 152 9.24 14.63 8.16
C ASP A 152 8.30 13.59 7.50
N PHE A 153 7.02 13.60 7.86
CA PHE A 153 5.99 12.70 7.33
C PHE A 153 5.23 13.29 6.15
N LEU A 154 5.02 14.61 6.14
CA LEU A 154 4.27 15.29 5.09
C LEU A 154 5.14 15.54 3.84
N GLN A 155 5.64 14.46 3.26
CA GLN A 155 6.43 14.48 2.03
C GLN A 155 5.61 13.94 0.86
N LYS A 156 5.91 14.43 -0.36
CA LYS A 156 5.29 13.90 -1.58
C LYS A 156 5.60 12.43 -1.76
N GLY A 157 4.71 11.70 -2.43
CA GLY A 157 4.91 10.29 -2.74
C GLY A 157 6.15 10.02 -3.61
N SER A 158 6.62 11.01 -4.39
CA SER A 158 7.86 10.93 -5.17
C SER A 158 9.14 10.85 -4.32
N GLU A 159 9.09 11.25 -3.05
CA GLU A 159 10.24 11.23 -2.13
C GLU A 159 10.44 9.88 -1.41
N GLN A 160 9.61 8.90 -1.68
CA GLN A 160 9.73 7.56 -1.10
C GLN A 160 11.07 6.92 -1.47
N VAL A 161 11.71 6.32 -0.48
CA VAL A 161 12.94 5.51 -0.63
C VAL A 161 12.58 4.06 -0.95
N ALA A 162 11.51 3.58 -0.37
CA ALA A 162 10.96 2.25 -0.62
C ALA A 162 9.46 2.25 -0.30
N ALA A 163 8.73 1.39 -0.98
CA ALA A 163 7.34 1.09 -0.67
C ALA A 163 7.04 -0.39 -0.93
N GLY A 164 6.01 -0.89 -0.29
CA GLY A 164 5.58 -2.27 -0.47
C GLY A 164 4.28 -2.58 0.20
N TYR A 165 3.82 -3.79 -0.04
CA TYR A 165 2.67 -4.37 0.65
C TYR A 165 2.90 -5.84 0.95
N VAL A 166 2.15 -6.33 1.91
CA VAL A 166 1.98 -7.77 2.16
C VAL A 166 0.51 -8.11 1.89
N VAL A 167 0.25 -9.11 1.06
CA VAL A 167 -1.09 -9.66 0.89
C VAL A 167 -1.18 -10.98 1.64
N TYR A 168 -2.16 -11.06 2.54
CA TYR A 168 -2.50 -12.26 3.31
C TYR A 168 -3.69 -12.95 2.61
N GLY A 169 -3.38 -13.79 1.63
CA GLY A 169 -4.35 -14.50 0.78
C GLY A 169 -4.12 -16.00 0.77
N THR A 170 -4.46 -16.65 -0.33
CA THR A 170 -4.21 -18.10 -0.54
C THR A 170 -2.74 -18.47 -0.38
N SER A 171 -1.84 -17.55 -0.66
CA SER A 171 -0.46 -17.53 -0.21
C SER A 171 -0.13 -16.14 0.31
N THR A 172 0.74 -16.04 1.29
CA THR A 172 1.20 -14.73 1.78
C THR A 172 2.36 -14.26 0.92
N MET A 173 2.21 -13.06 0.35
CA MET A 173 3.23 -12.46 -0.49
C MET A 173 3.63 -11.10 0.03
N LEU A 174 4.94 -10.85 0.07
CA LEU A 174 5.52 -9.51 0.27
C LEU A 174 6.01 -9.01 -1.08
N VAL A 175 5.49 -7.85 -1.50
CA VAL A 175 5.86 -7.19 -2.76
C VAL A 175 6.42 -5.82 -2.41
N TYR A 176 7.60 -5.47 -2.93
CA TYR A 176 8.20 -4.18 -2.63
C TYR A 176 9.09 -3.67 -3.76
N THR A 177 9.41 -2.38 -3.67
CA THR A 177 10.37 -1.66 -4.50
C THR A 177 11.26 -0.76 -3.65
N THR A 178 12.47 -0.54 -4.11
CA THR A 178 13.40 0.48 -3.61
C THR A 178 13.68 1.56 -4.66
N GLY A 179 12.80 1.67 -5.66
CA GLY A 179 12.94 2.61 -6.78
C GLY A 179 13.65 2.01 -8.01
N ASP A 180 13.86 0.71 -8.03
CA ASP A 180 14.48 -0.02 -9.16
C ASP A 180 13.68 -1.31 -9.44
N GLY A 181 12.48 -1.14 -10.02
CA GLY A 181 11.54 -2.23 -10.30
C GLY A 181 10.85 -2.80 -9.06
N VAL A 182 9.95 -3.74 -9.28
CA VAL A 182 9.11 -4.36 -8.25
C VAL A 182 9.34 -5.86 -8.20
N ASN A 183 9.54 -6.41 -7.00
CA ASN A 183 9.75 -7.84 -6.81
C ASN A 183 8.79 -8.41 -5.77
N GLY A 184 8.29 -9.62 -6.04
CA GLY A 184 7.34 -10.33 -5.20
C GLY A 184 7.94 -11.61 -4.61
N PHE A 185 7.73 -11.80 -3.31
CA PHE A 185 8.25 -12.91 -2.53
C PHE A 185 7.12 -13.65 -1.85
N THR A 186 7.06 -14.96 -2.04
CA THR A 186 6.04 -15.81 -1.41
C THR A 186 6.59 -16.46 -0.13
N LEU A 187 5.81 -16.40 0.93
CA LEU A 187 6.14 -17.05 2.20
C LEU A 187 5.98 -18.57 2.08
N ASN A 188 7.03 -19.30 2.42
CA ASN A 188 6.92 -20.71 2.76
C ASN A 188 6.55 -20.81 4.26
N PRO A 189 5.32 -21.15 4.62
CA PRO A 189 4.88 -21.12 6.02
C PRO A 189 5.54 -22.21 6.87
N ALA A 190 5.98 -23.32 6.26
CA ALA A 190 6.61 -24.43 6.99
C ALA A 190 7.94 -24.06 7.62
N ILE A 191 8.69 -23.16 7.00
CA ILE A 191 10.02 -22.72 7.47
C ILE A 191 10.08 -21.21 7.73
N GLY A 192 8.99 -20.49 7.53
CA GLY A 192 8.90 -19.05 7.80
C GLY A 192 9.82 -18.19 6.93
N THR A 193 10.06 -18.58 5.68
CA THR A 193 10.99 -17.88 4.77
C THR A 193 10.29 -17.41 3.52
N PHE A 194 10.52 -16.15 3.15
CA PHE A 194 10.05 -15.57 1.89
C PHE A 194 11.06 -15.90 0.76
N TYR A 195 10.55 -16.42 -0.35
CA TYR A 195 11.30 -16.74 -1.55
C TYR A 195 10.89 -15.87 -2.73
N LEU A 196 11.83 -15.44 -3.55
CA LEU A 196 11.57 -14.70 -4.78
C LEU A 196 10.74 -15.57 -5.74
N SER A 197 9.48 -15.25 -5.87
CA SER A 197 8.52 -15.97 -6.72
C SER A 197 8.13 -15.19 -7.97
N HIS A 198 8.16 -13.87 -7.88
CA HIS A 198 7.75 -12.94 -8.93
C HIS A 198 8.81 -11.84 -9.11
N PRO A 199 9.92 -12.13 -9.82
CA PRO A 199 10.91 -11.12 -10.14
C PRO A 199 10.39 -10.15 -11.20
N ASN A 200 10.77 -8.87 -11.07
CA ASN A 200 10.48 -7.82 -12.04
C ASN A 200 8.99 -7.75 -12.43
N MET A 201 8.13 -7.63 -11.44
CA MET A 201 6.69 -7.51 -11.66
C MET A 201 6.37 -6.21 -12.41
N THR A 202 5.55 -6.33 -13.44
CA THR A 202 5.11 -5.18 -14.25
C THR A 202 3.63 -5.27 -14.55
N PHE A 203 2.95 -4.13 -14.58
CA PHE A 203 1.62 -4.06 -15.18
C PHE A 203 1.70 -4.29 -16.67
N PRO A 204 0.81 -5.09 -17.27
CA PRO A 204 0.52 -4.96 -18.70
C PRO A 204 0.11 -3.50 -19.02
N GLU A 205 0.48 -2.98 -20.18
CA GLU A 205 0.14 -1.60 -20.57
C GLU A 205 -1.38 -1.37 -20.64
N ASP A 206 -2.09 -2.43 -21.05
CA ASP A 206 -3.55 -2.52 -21.13
C ASP A 206 -4.05 -3.71 -20.31
N GLY A 207 -5.36 -3.74 -20.06
CA GLY A 207 -6.03 -4.83 -19.40
C GLY A 207 -7.51 -4.89 -19.76
N THR A 208 -8.17 -5.93 -19.25
CA THR A 208 -9.61 -6.15 -19.46
C THR A 208 -10.39 -6.23 -18.15
N ILE A 209 -9.79 -5.69 -17.07
CA ILE A 209 -10.40 -5.70 -15.73
C ILE A 209 -10.55 -4.26 -15.24
N TYR A 210 -11.73 -3.93 -14.72
CA TYR A 210 -11.93 -2.72 -13.93
C TYR A 210 -12.45 -3.07 -12.54
N SER A 211 -11.93 -2.39 -11.53
CA SER A 211 -12.19 -2.65 -10.12
C SER A 211 -12.73 -1.39 -9.48
N VAL A 212 -14.03 -1.34 -9.23
CA VAL A 212 -14.71 -0.22 -8.58
C VAL A 212 -15.96 -0.73 -7.87
N ASN A 213 -16.31 -0.15 -6.73
CA ASN A 213 -17.57 -0.47 -6.07
C ASN A 213 -18.75 0.22 -6.78
N GLU A 214 -19.33 -0.47 -7.77
CA GLU A 214 -20.48 0.05 -8.53
C GLU A 214 -21.74 0.28 -7.67
N GLY A 215 -21.80 -0.24 -6.44
CA GLY A 215 -22.84 0.13 -5.48
C GLY A 215 -22.88 1.64 -5.15
N ASN A 216 -21.77 2.34 -5.41
CA ASN A 216 -21.67 3.79 -5.27
C ASN A 216 -21.87 4.54 -6.61
N TYR A 217 -22.32 3.88 -7.67
CA TYR A 217 -22.39 4.44 -9.03
C TYR A 217 -23.12 5.79 -9.09
N MET A 218 -24.21 5.95 -8.34
CA MET A 218 -24.99 7.20 -8.35
C MET A 218 -24.20 8.41 -7.82
N ASP A 219 -23.24 8.15 -6.92
CA ASP A 219 -22.38 9.17 -6.29
C ASP A 219 -21.17 9.55 -7.15
N PHE A 220 -20.82 8.75 -8.16
CA PHE A 220 -19.59 8.96 -8.93
C PHE A 220 -19.66 10.23 -9.81
N PRO A 221 -18.51 10.87 -10.07
CA PRO A 221 -18.34 11.88 -11.10
C PRO A 221 -18.83 11.38 -12.47
N LEU A 222 -19.32 12.31 -13.30
CA LEU A 222 -19.83 11.94 -14.62
C LEU A 222 -18.77 11.28 -15.49
N GLY A 223 -17.51 11.72 -15.41
CA GLY A 223 -16.39 11.10 -16.12
C GLY A 223 -16.20 9.61 -15.77
N ILE A 224 -16.28 9.26 -14.47
CA ILE A 224 -16.21 7.87 -14.01
C ILE A 224 -17.41 7.06 -14.49
N LYS A 225 -18.63 7.59 -14.39
CA LYS A 225 -19.85 6.93 -14.92
C LYS A 225 -19.71 6.60 -16.41
N LYS A 226 -19.20 7.54 -17.19
CA LYS A 226 -18.96 7.36 -18.63
C LYS A 226 -17.88 6.33 -18.91
N TYR A 227 -16.80 6.31 -18.12
CA TYR A 227 -15.75 5.32 -18.26
C TYR A 227 -16.27 3.88 -17.92
N ILE A 228 -17.06 3.73 -16.85
CA ILE A 228 -17.69 2.44 -16.52
C ILE A 228 -18.58 1.98 -17.69
N LYS A 229 -19.38 2.90 -18.24
CA LYS A 229 -20.21 2.58 -19.41
C LYS A 229 -19.37 2.16 -20.61
N TYR A 230 -18.28 2.87 -20.90
CA TYR A 230 -17.30 2.49 -21.91
C TYR A 230 -16.76 1.06 -21.68
N CYS A 231 -16.42 0.70 -20.43
CA CYS A 231 -15.96 -0.67 -20.11
C CYS A 231 -17.01 -1.75 -20.40
N GLN A 232 -18.31 -1.41 -20.43
CA GLN A 232 -19.44 -2.33 -20.61
C GLN A 232 -19.93 -2.45 -22.06
N GLU A 233 -19.47 -1.56 -22.97
CA GLU A 233 -19.87 -1.59 -24.38
C GLU A 233 -19.24 -2.76 -25.13
N GLU A 234 -19.93 -3.29 -26.14
CA GLU A 234 -19.41 -4.34 -27.03
C GLU A 234 -18.64 -3.73 -28.21
N GLU A 235 -17.40 -3.31 -27.97
CA GLU A 235 -16.53 -2.69 -28.96
C GLU A 235 -15.06 -2.89 -28.56
N ASP A 236 -14.13 -3.07 -29.50
CA ASP A 236 -12.67 -3.09 -29.30
C ASP A 236 -12.17 -3.94 -28.11
N ASN A 237 -12.41 -5.23 -28.10
CA ASN A 237 -12.06 -6.15 -26.99
C ASN A 237 -12.82 -5.89 -25.68
N ARG A 238 -13.90 -5.11 -25.71
CA ARG A 238 -14.84 -4.94 -24.58
C ARG A 238 -16.08 -5.84 -24.81
N PRO A 239 -16.88 -6.17 -23.79
CA PRO A 239 -16.86 -5.59 -22.46
C PRO A 239 -15.68 -6.08 -21.60
N TYR A 240 -15.18 -5.18 -20.71
CA TYR A 240 -14.23 -5.55 -19.68
C TYR A 240 -14.93 -6.25 -18.51
N THR A 241 -14.15 -7.03 -17.76
CA THR A 241 -14.68 -7.75 -16.60
C THR A 241 -14.64 -6.86 -15.36
N SER A 242 -15.79 -6.67 -14.71
CA SER A 242 -15.85 -6.07 -13.38
C SER A 242 -15.31 -7.05 -12.33
N ARG A 243 -14.33 -6.61 -11.55
CA ARG A 243 -13.74 -7.37 -10.44
C ARG A 243 -13.44 -6.40 -9.30
N TYR A 244 -14.19 -6.49 -8.22
CA TYR A 244 -13.98 -5.69 -7.01
C TYR A 244 -14.03 -6.60 -5.79
N ILE A 245 -12.91 -6.71 -5.08
CA ILE A 245 -12.76 -7.54 -3.87
C ILE A 245 -13.13 -6.70 -2.64
N GLY A 246 -12.78 -5.40 -2.66
CA GLY A 246 -12.98 -4.50 -1.52
C GLY A 246 -11.80 -4.49 -0.54
N SER A 247 -10.65 -5.02 -0.94
CA SER A 247 -9.34 -4.84 -0.31
C SER A 247 -8.43 -4.22 -1.36
N LEU A 248 -7.86 -3.05 -1.07
CA LEU A 248 -7.00 -2.32 -2.01
C LEU A 248 -5.82 -3.20 -2.44
N VAL A 249 -5.15 -3.82 -1.47
CA VAL A 249 -3.99 -4.68 -1.74
C VAL A 249 -4.35 -5.83 -2.69
N SER A 250 -5.49 -6.48 -2.47
CA SER A 250 -5.91 -7.64 -3.28
C SER A 250 -6.32 -7.25 -4.69
N ASP A 251 -7.08 -6.17 -4.84
CA ASP A 251 -7.49 -5.63 -6.14
C ASP A 251 -6.28 -5.14 -6.94
N PHE A 252 -5.37 -4.41 -6.30
CA PHE A 252 -4.13 -3.92 -6.90
C PHE A 252 -3.23 -5.09 -7.35
N HIS A 253 -2.97 -6.06 -6.47
CA HIS A 253 -2.12 -7.21 -6.78
C HIS A 253 -2.63 -7.99 -8.00
N ARG A 254 -3.94 -8.26 -8.05
CA ARG A 254 -4.56 -8.91 -9.22
C ARG A 254 -4.37 -8.08 -10.48
N ASN A 255 -4.63 -6.77 -10.41
CA ASN A 255 -4.53 -5.89 -11.58
C ASN A 255 -3.08 -5.74 -12.05
N MET A 256 -2.08 -5.75 -11.15
CA MET A 256 -0.68 -5.75 -11.53
C MET A 256 -0.29 -7.01 -12.32
N ILE A 257 -0.82 -8.18 -11.96
CA ILE A 257 -0.49 -9.43 -12.65
C ILE A 257 -1.28 -9.59 -13.97
N LYS A 258 -2.55 -9.16 -14.01
CA LYS A 258 -3.47 -9.46 -15.12
C LYS A 258 -3.71 -8.31 -16.07
N GLY A 259 -3.30 -7.10 -15.71
CA GLY A 259 -3.73 -5.87 -16.36
C GLY A 259 -5.13 -5.46 -15.89
N GLY A 260 -5.29 -4.18 -15.59
CA GLY A 260 -6.56 -3.65 -15.12
C GLY A 260 -6.40 -2.27 -14.45
N VAL A 261 -7.52 -1.66 -14.09
CA VAL A 261 -7.57 -0.41 -13.36
C VAL A 261 -8.39 -0.55 -12.10
N TYR A 262 -7.84 -0.08 -10.99
CA TYR A 262 -8.55 0.10 -9.72
C TYR A 262 -8.97 1.57 -9.60
N MET A 263 -10.21 1.81 -9.19
CA MET A 263 -10.78 3.14 -9.03
C MET A 263 -11.50 3.27 -7.70
N TYR A 264 -11.09 4.28 -6.92
CA TYR A 264 -11.83 4.77 -5.76
C TYR A 264 -12.04 6.29 -5.90
N PRO A 265 -13.02 6.69 -6.73
CA PRO A 265 -13.26 8.10 -7.01
C PRO A 265 -13.89 8.81 -5.81
N LYS A 266 -13.86 10.15 -5.82
CA LYS A 266 -14.68 10.96 -4.91
C LYS A 266 -16.16 10.79 -5.20
N GLY A 267 -16.99 11.17 -4.25
CA GLY A 267 -18.45 11.18 -4.38
C GLY A 267 -19.07 12.07 -3.32
N SER A 268 -20.39 12.22 -3.33
CA SER A 268 -21.09 13.10 -2.37
C SER A 268 -20.85 12.69 -0.91
N ARG A 269 -20.72 11.38 -0.65
CA ARG A 269 -20.42 10.84 0.69
C ARG A 269 -18.95 10.98 1.09
N ASN A 270 -18.04 11.03 0.13
CA ASN A 270 -16.61 11.18 0.32
C ASN A 270 -16.05 12.21 -0.67
N PRO A 271 -16.26 13.50 -0.43
CA PRO A 271 -15.92 14.57 -1.39
C PRO A 271 -14.41 14.69 -1.63
N ASN A 272 -13.60 14.28 -0.66
CA ASN A 272 -12.13 14.24 -0.76
C ASN A 272 -11.58 12.86 -1.11
N GLY A 273 -12.43 11.87 -1.50
CA GLY A 273 -12.05 10.48 -1.61
C GLY A 273 -12.15 9.75 -0.26
N LYS A 274 -11.88 8.45 -0.25
CA LYS A 274 -11.92 7.64 0.98
C LYS A 274 -10.54 7.18 1.41
N LEU A 275 -9.66 6.82 0.46
CA LEU A 275 -8.34 6.27 0.75
C LEU A 275 -7.39 7.35 1.25
N ARG A 276 -6.45 6.97 2.13
CA ARG A 276 -5.49 7.89 2.74
C ARG A 276 -4.27 8.06 1.85
N LEU A 277 -3.91 9.31 1.59
CA LEU A 277 -2.80 9.65 0.70
C LEU A 277 -1.49 8.99 1.15
N LEU A 278 -1.14 9.13 2.43
CA LEU A 278 0.17 8.75 2.95
C LEU A 278 0.34 7.25 3.21
N TYR A 279 -0.72 6.58 3.67
CA TYR A 279 -0.62 5.19 4.11
C TYR A 279 -0.97 4.20 3.01
N GLU A 280 -1.86 4.57 2.07
CA GLU A 280 -2.40 3.69 1.03
C GLU A 280 -2.01 4.19 -0.37
N CYS A 281 -2.40 5.41 -0.76
CA CYS A 281 -2.28 5.86 -2.14
C CYS A 281 -0.83 6.07 -2.59
N ASN A 282 0.00 6.76 -1.79
CA ASN A 282 1.40 7.01 -2.14
C ASN A 282 2.24 5.73 -2.29
N PRO A 283 2.24 4.75 -1.34
CA PRO A 283 2.98 3.52 -1.52
C PRO A 283 2.50 2.71 -2.72
N MET A 284 1.17 2.60 -2.94
CA MET A 284 0.63 1.85 -4.07
C MET A 284 0.91 2.56 -5.40
N ALA A 285 0.88 3.90 -5.44
CA ALA A 285 1.26 4.70 -6.59
C ALA A 285 2.73 4.53 -6.95
N PHE A 286 3.61 4.52 -5.95
CA PHE A 286 5.05 4.32 -6.16
C PHE A 286 5.33 2.93 -6.73
N LEU A 287 4.72 1.90 -6.17
CA LEU A 287 4.78 0.53 -6.70
C LEU A 287 4.26 0.46 -8.15
N ALA A 288 3.11 1.08 -8.43
CA ALA A 288 2.53 1.05 -9.77
C ALA A 288 3.48 1.64 -10.82
N GLU A 289 4.07 2.80 -10.54
CA GLU A 289 4.97 3.45 -11.48
C GLU A 289 6.29 2.69 -11.64
N GLN A 290 6.83 2.10 -10.56
CA GLN A 290 7.99 1.21 -10.62
C GLN A 290 7.69 -0.10 -11.37
N ALA A 291 6.42 -0.48 -11.47
CA ALA A 291 5.92 -1.61 -12.24
C ALA A 291 5.37 -1.21 -13.62
N ASN A 292 5.76 -0.05 -14.18
CA ASN A 292 5.31 0.43 -15.50
C ASN A 292 3.80 0.71 -15.61
N GLY A 293 3.12 0.87 -14.48
CA GLY A 293 1.74 1.33 -14.38
C GLY A 293 1.63 2.84 -14.23
N LYS A 294 0.45 3.31 -13.85
CA LYS A 294 0.16 4.73 -13.61
C LYS A 294 -0.79 4.91 -12.43
N SER A 295 -0.71 6.07 -11.77
CA SER A 295 -1.65 6.45 -10.72
C SER A 295 -2.05 7.92 -10.81
N SER A 296 -3.29 8.22 -10.45
CA SER A 296 -3.89 9.56 -10.55
C SER A 296 -5.05 9.72 -9.56
N ASP A 297 -5.38 10.96 -9.22
CA ASP A 297 -6.64 11.30 -8.55
C ASP A 297 -7.80 11.55 -9.54
N GLY A 298 -7.52 11.38 -10.82
CA GLY A 298 -8.39 11.67 -11.96
C GLY A 298 -7.90 12.88 -12.78
N HIS A 299 -7.00 13.69 -12.24
CA HIS A 299 -6.45 14.90 -12.87
C HIS A 299 -4.95 15.04 -12.63
N THR A 300 -4.50 14.74 -11.42
CA THR A 300 -3.13 14.94 -10.96
C THR A 300 -2.49 13.57 -10.67
N ARG A 301 -1.22 13.43 -11.05
CA ARG A 301 -0.42 12.26 -10.66
C ARG A 301 -0.39 12.14 -9.14
N THR A 302 -0.75 10.99 -8.59
CA THR A 302 -0.84 10.77 -7.13
C THR A 302 0.44 11.15 -6.39
N LEU A 303 1.62 10.77 -6.93
CA LEU A 303 2.91 11.03 -6.29
C LEU A 303 3.30 12.52 -6.22
N ASP A 304 2.62 13.40 -6.97
CA ASP A 304 2.87 14.84 -6.98
C ASP A 304 1.94 15.61 -6.02
N VAL A 305 0.93 14.94 -5.46
CA VAL A 305 0.04 15.53 -4.45
C VAL A 305 0.86 15.89 -3.21
N THR A 306 0.77 17.15 -2.78
CA THR A 306 1.46 17.63 -1.57
C THR A 306 0.60 17.32 -0.35
N PRO A 307 1.06 16.49 0.59
CA PRO A 307 0.31 16.22 1.81
C PRO A 307 0.19 17.46 2.71
N THR A 308 -0.97 17.64 3.31
CA THR A 308 -1.25 18.74 4.26
C THR A 308 -1.50 18.24 5.68
N GLU A 309 -1.90 16.98 5.83
CA GLU A 309 -2.17 16.33 7.12
C GLU A 309 -1.89 14.82 7.04
N LEU A 310 -1.68 14.17 8.19
CA LEU A 310 -1.32 12.74 8.25
C LEU A 310 -2.40 11.83 7.66
N HIS A 311 -3.66 12.14 7.93
CA HIS A 311 -4.80 11.32 7.49
C HIS A 311 -5.54 11.89 6.28
N GLN A 312 -4.84 12.71 5.48
CA GLN A 312 -5.41 13.28 4.26
C GLN A 312 -5.96 12.19 3.34
N ARG A 313 -7.21 12.37 2.92
CA ARG A 313 -7.89 11.47 1.97
C ARG A 313 -7.83 12.05 0.56
N VAL A 314 -7.76 11.15 -0.43
CA VAL A 314 -7.74 11.52 -1.85
C VAL A 314 -8.52 10.50 -2.68
N PRO A 315 -9.04 10.88 -3.86
CA PRO A 315 -9.47 9.92 -4.87
C PRO A 315 -8.26 9.14 -5.38
N PHE A 316 -8.46 7.89 -5.78
CA PHE A 316 -7.36 7.05 -6.25
C PHE A 316 -7.75 6.20 -7.46
N ILE A 317 -6.99 6.33 -8.53
CA ILE A 317 -7.11 5.58 -9.77
C ILE A 317 -5.72 5.02 -10.08
N CYS A 318 -5.60 3.70 -10.21
CA CYS A 318 -4.28 3.08 -10.32
C CYS A 318 -4.34 1.79 -11.14
N GLY A 319 -3.32 1.52 -11.96
CA GLY A 319 -3.25 0.29 -12.74
C GLY A 319 -2.48 0.40 -14.04
N SER A 320 -2.92 -0.35 -15.05
CA SER A 320 -2.38 -0.34 -16.40
C SER A 320 -2.40 1.08 -16.97
N LYS A 321 -1.26 1.54 -17.47
CA LYS A 321 -1.04 2.96 -17.82
C LYS A 321 -2.05 3.51 -18.83
N ASN A 322 -2.40 2.71 -19.85
CA ASN A 322 -3.35 3.14 -20.88
C ASN A 322 -4.77 3.22 -20.34
N MET A 323 -5.16 2.30 -19.44
CA MET A 323 -6.47 2.34 -18.79
C MET A 323 -6.61 3.54 -17.85
N VAL A 324 -5.60 3.85 -17.05
CA VAL A 324 -5.60 5.05 -16.18
C VAL A 324 -5.65 6.32 -17.02
N ALA A 325 -4.84 6.41 -18.09
CA ALA A 325 -4.89 7.55 -19.02
C ALA A 325 -6.28 7.72 -19.65
N LYS A 326 -6.95 6.60 -19.96
CA LYS A 326 -8.32 6.64 -20.49
C LYS A 326 -9.32 7.15 -19.45
N VAL A 327 -9.18 6.78 -18.18
CA VAL A 327 -10.01 7.38 -17.11
C VAL A 327 -9.80 8.88 -17.01
N GLU A 328 -8.55 9.35 -17.04
CA GLU A 328 -8.24 10.80 -17.03
C GLU A 328 -8.83 11.54 -18.23
N GLU A 329 -8.79 10.94 -19.43
CA GLU A 329 -9.45 11.48 -20.63
C GLU A 329 -10.96 11.67 -20.40
N PHE A 330 -11.63 10.68 -19.79
CA PHE A 330 -13.05 10.77 -19.49
C PHE A 330 -13.35 11.82 -18.40
N MET A 331 -12.49 11.91 -17.38
CA MET A 331 -12.62 12.94 -16.34
C MET A 331 -12.47 14.35 -16.93
N LEU A 332 -11.48 14.54 -17.80
CA LEU A 332 -11.25 15.81 -18.47
C LEU A 332 -12.43 16.18 -19.41
N LYS A 333 -12.97 15.21 -20.13
CA LYS A 333 -14.02 15.44 -21.15
C LYS A 333 -15.40 15.68 -20.57
N TYR A 334 -15.75 14.98 -19.49
CA TYR A 334 -17.12 14.99 -18.97
C TYR A 334 -17.23 15.67 -17.59
N GLY A 335 -16.11 15.94 -16.95
CA GLY A 335 -16.05 16.65 -15.67
C GLY A 335 -16.48 15.78 -14.48
N GLU A 336 -16.72 16.49 -13.43
CA GLU A 336 -17.08 15.94 -12.12
C GLU A 336 -18.60 15.76 -11.97
#